data_e24e6c77da562bb741a55dd5f9a91210
#
_entry.id   e24e6c77da562bb741a55dd5f9a91210
#
_cell.length_a   1.000
_cell.length_b   1.000
_cell.length_c   1.000
_cell.angle_alpha   90.00
_cell.angle_beta   90.00
_cell.angle_gamma   90.00
#
_symmetry.space_group_name_H-M   'P 1'
#
loop_
_entity.id
_entity.type
_entity.pdbx_description
1 polymer ?
#
loop_
_entity_poly.entity_id
_entity_poly.type
_entity_poly.pdbx_seq_one_letter_code
_entity_poly.pdbx_strand_id
1 'polypeptide(L)'
;MKTMKHIMAYLLVMSMLLPLMSCGIKQPAEDNPDKIQTEVIYCPAYNSEDAQKAAMDFSVRLFRNVVNPPYEASKIADDNVLIAPASVLTALAMTANGAGGDTLAQMETVFGIGCEPLRDYMKSYLENLPNEEKYKLHMANSIWIKEDEDFTVNEEFISVNENFFDANVVEKEFDKKTLREINDWVEDNTDGMIEEVLNEIPEEAVMYLINALAFEAEWEEIYKTTQIREGKFTLANGMVQDVEYMYSEEDVYLEDEKATGFIKYYKDRKYAFVALLPNEDVRVSEYVEGLSGAGLKELLGNSQEVQVNASIPKFDIEDDLLLNDILKVMGMTDVFDEKKADLSGIGTHADGNLYVNRVIHKTHIQVDEKGTKAGAATVVEVAKESAMERPEVKTVRLDRPFVYMIIDCETNQPIFMGTMQHVQPVLRCGVEDICGYPTAEKNEP
;
A
#
# COMPACT_ATOMS: atom_id res chain seq x y z
N MET A 1 -67.30 -15.70 39.08
CA MET A 1 -67.70 -14.43 38.50
C MET A 1 -66.57 -14.01 37.64
N LYS A 2 -66.66 -14.27 36.39
CA LYS A 2 -66.77 -13.39 35.23
C LYS A 2 -65.54 -12.53 35.09
N THR A 3 -64.76 -12.53 34.01
CA THR A 3 -65.08 -12.63 32.58
C THR A 3 -63.77 -12.84 31.82
N MET A 4 -63.71 -13.81 31.07
CA MET A 4 -63.80 -13.93 29.63
C MET A 4 -62.74 -13.19 28.82
N LYS A 5 -61.85 -14.00 28.33
CA LYS A 5 -60.72 -13.71 27.44
C LYS A 5 -61.18 -13.68 26.00
N HIS A 6 -60.61 -12.80 25.22
CA HIS A 6 -60.58 -12.95 23.78
C HIS A 6 -59.15 -13.24 23.33
N ILE A 7 -58.98 -14.41 22.75
CA ILE A 7 -57.77 -14.85 22.03
C ILE A 7 -57.97 -14.37 20.59
N MET A 8 -57.05 -13.60 20.11
CA MET A 8 -56.92 -13.29 18.69
C MET A 8 -55.61 -13.89 18.16
N ALA A 9 -55.78 -14.91 17.30
CA ALA A 9 -54.69 -15.54 16.58
C ALA A 9 -54.21 -14.62 15.48
N TYR A 10 -52.93 -14.28 15.47
CA TYR A 10 -52.27 -13.68 14.30
C TYR A 10 -51.51 -14.75 13.53
N LEU A 11 -51.96 -14.97 12.31
CA LEU A 11 -51.24 -15.69 11.26
C LEU A 11 -49.96 -14.89 10.91
N LEU A 12 -48.82 -15.52 11.12
CA LEU A 12 -47.55 -15.02 10.61
C LEU A 12 -47.42 -15.37 9.13
N VAL A 13 -47.65 -14.41 8.24
CA VAL A 13 -47.22 -14.47 6.86
C VAL A 13 -45.79 -13.94 6.80
N MET A 14 -44.85 -14.85 6.64
CA MET A 14 -43.43 -14.55 6.43
C MET A 14 -43.27 -14.08 4.97
N SER A 15 -43.28 -12.76 4.73
CA SER A 15 -42.85 -12.18 3.48
C SER A 15 -41.39 -11.76 3.62
N MET A 16 -40.52 -12.42 2.87
CA MET A 16 -39.15 -11.96 2.63
C MET A 16 -39.20 -10.57 1.99
N LEU A 17 -38.86 -9.55 2.71
CA LEU A 17 -38.55 -8.21 2.20
C LEU A 17 -37.06 -8.05 2.14
N LEU A 18 -36.52 -8.16 0.93
CA LEU A 18 -35.24 -7.56 0.56
C LEU A 18 -35.31 -6.06 0.88
N PRO A 19 -34.30 -5.47 1.52
CA PRO A 19 -34.24 -4.02 1.64
C PRO A 19 -33.85 -3.45 0.28
N LEU A 20 -34.84 -3.00 -0.48
CA LEU A 20 -34.62 -1.99 -1.49
C LEU A 20 -34.25 -0.71 -0.73
N MET A 21 -32.97 -0.29 -0.77
CA MET A 21 -32.56 1.04 -0.37
C MET A 21 -33.28 2.04 -1.27
N SER A 22 -34.39 2.56 -0.77
CA SER A 22 -35.08 3.69 -1.35
C SER A 22 -34.29 4.95 -1.00
N CYS A 23 -33.69 5.60 -1.98
CA CYS A 23 -33.28 6.99 -1.89
C CYS A 23 -34.54 7.83 -1.54
N GLY A 24 -34.67 8.17 -0.29
CA GLY A 24 -35.75 9.03 0.18
C GLY A 24 -35.45 10.48 -0.16
N ILE A 25 -36.10 11.00 -1.20
CA ILE A 25 -36.17 12.43 -1.46
C ILE A 25 -37.00 13.04 -0.32
N LYS A 26 -36.35 13.74 0.62
CA LYS A 26 -37.04 14.65 1.55
C LYS A 26 -37.38 15.92 0.77
N GLN A 27 -38.66 16.25 0.69
CA GLN A 27 -39.09 17.57 0.24
C GLN A 27 -38.57 18.64 1.20
N PRO A 28 -38.04 19.77 0.71
CA PRO A 28 -37.59 20.85 1.56
C PRO A 28 -38.78 21.52 2.23
N ALA A 29 -38.64 21.81 3.52
CA ALA A 29 -39.55 22.74 4.22
C ALA A 29 -39.31 24.14 3.64
N GLU A 30 -40.41 24.83 3.30
CA GLU A 30 -40.39 26.23 2.90
C GLU A 30 -39.91 27.08 4.06
N ASP A 31 -38.77 27.77 3.88
CA ASP A 31 -38.50 29.16 4.29
C ASP A 31 -36.98 29.41 4.35
N ASN A 32 -36.37 29.82 3.26
CA ASN A 32 -35.39 30.89 3.15
C ASN A 32 -34.66 30.83 1.76
N PRO A 33 -34.79 31.85 0.87
CA PRO A 33 -34.23 31.74 -0.50
C PRO A 33 -32.73 31.98 -0.61
N ASP A 34 -31.96 32.18 0.47
CA ASP A 34 -30.55 32.57 0.39
C ASP A 34 -29.54 31.56 1.00
N LYS A 35 -29.95 30.31 1.17
CA LYS A 35 -29.00 29.21 1.47
C LYS A 35 -29.39 27.96 0.73
N ILE A 36 -28.91 27.82 -0.50
CA ILE A 36 -28.82 26.50 -1.15
C ILE A 36 -27.63 25.77 -0.47
N GLN A 37 -27.93 25.12 0.65
CA GLN A 37 -27.06 24.03 1.11
C GLN A 37 -27.40 22.82 0.23
N THR A 38 -26.61 22.57 -0.78
CA THR A 38 -26.53 21.26 -1.43
C THR A 38 -25.99 20.29 -0.39
N GLU A 39 -26.90 19.57 0.33
CA GLU A 39 -26.50 18.34 1.00
C GLU A 39 -26.00 17.39 -0.08
N VAL A 40 -24.68 17.27 -0.19
CA VAL A 40 -24.04 16.23 -0.98
C VAL A 40 -24.43 14.91 -0.31
N ILE A 41 -25.29 14.13 -0.95
CA ILE A 41 -25.63 12.77 -0.51
C ILE A 41 -24.35 11.94 -0.71
N TYR A 42 -23.63 11.71 0.37
CA TYR A 42 -22.42 10.89 0.37
C TYR A 42 -22.84 9.42 0.13
N CYS A 43 -22.59 8.89 -1.06
CA CYS A 43 -22.57 7.44 -1.28
C CYS A 43 -21.18 6.95 -0.88
N PRO A 44 -21.05 5.97 0.02
CA PRO A 44 -19.73 5.45 0.36
C PRO A 44 -19.03 4.89 -0.87
N ALA A 45 -18.00 5.59 -1.33
CA ALA A 45 -17.25 5.28 -2.56
C ALA A 45 -16.30 4.08 -2.39
N TYR A 46 -16.09 3.61 -1.14
CA TYR A 46 -15.23 2.47 -0.83
C TYR A 46 -15.60 1.19 -1.62
N ASN A 47 -16.88 1.02 -1.93
CA ASN A 47 -17.37 -0.10 -2.73
C ASN A 47 -17.58 0.25 -4.22
N SER A 48 -17.01 1.37 -4.70
CA SER A 48 -17.02 1.67 -6.13
C SER A 48 -16.14 0.67 -6.88
N GLU A 49 -16.75 -0.20 -7.66
CA GLU A 49 -16.03 -1.21 -8.45
C GLU A 49 -15.06 -0.57 -9.45
N ASP A 50 -15.45 0.59 -10.01
CA ASP A 50 -14.59 1.34 -10.94
C ASP A 50 -13.36 1.91 -10.24
N ALA A 51 -13.50 2.44 -9.01
CA ALA A 51 -12.37 2.98 -8.26
C ALA A 51 -11.42 1.86 -7.78
N GLN A 52 -11.96 0.74 -7.30
CA GLN A 52 -11.15 -0.43 -6.94
C GLN A 52 -10.39 -0.97 -8.15
N LYS A 53 -11.06 -1.05 -9.32
CA LYS A 53 -10.40 -1.47 -10.56
C LYS A 53 -9.30 -0.49 -10.97
N ALA A 54 -9.54 0.81 -10.92
CA ALA A 54 -8.56 1.84 -11.24
C ALA A 54 -7.35 1.77 -10.30
N ALA A 55 -7.56 1.63 -8.98
CA ALA A 55 -6.51 1.47 -8.00
C ALA A 55 -5.66 0.19 -8.23
N MET A 56 -6.32 -0.93 -8.56
CA MET A 56 -5.62 -2.18 -8.92
C MET A 56 -4.79 -2.01 -10.20
N ASP A 57 -5.36 -1.43 -11.25
CA ASP A 57 -4.68 -1.20 -12.52
C ASP A 57 -3.51 -0.21 -12.35
N PHE A 58 -3.67 0.84 -11.54
CA PHE A 58 -2.59 1.76 -11.19
C PHE A 58 -1.47 1.02 -10.45
N SER A 59 -1.80 0.23 -9.43
CA SER A 59 -0.84 -0.51 -8.62
C SER A 59 0.03 -1.44 -9.46
N VAL A 60 -0.58 -2.22 -10.34
CA VAL A 60 0.15 -3.15 -11.21
C VAL A 60 0.99 -2.41 -12.26
N ARG A 61 0.47 -1.33 -12.85
CA ARG A 61 1.24 -0.52 -13.82
C ARG A 61 2.43 0.17 -13.16
N LEU A 62 2.26 0.72 -11.96
CA LEU A 62 3.37 1.30 -11.19
C LEU A 62 4.44 0.25 -10.91
N PHE A 63 4.04 -0.91 -10.38
CA PHE A 63 4.94 -2.01 -10.07
C PHE A 63 5.72 -2.49 -11.30
N ARG A 64 5.04 -2.70 -12.43
CA ARG A 64 5.69 -3.09 -13.70
C ARG A 64 6.75 -2.08 -14.14
N ASN A 65 6.46 -0.79 -14.08
CA ASN A 65 7.40 0.26 -14.51
C ASN A 65 8.55 0.46 -13.53
N VAL A 66 8.38 0.15 -12.25
CA VAL A 66 9.48 0.15 -11.27
C VAL A 66 10.40 -1.06 -11.49
N VAL A 67 9.84 -2.27 -11.64
CA VAL A 67 10.62 -3.50 -11.87
C VAL A 67 11.28 -3.51 -13.26
N ASN A 68 10.62 -2.94 -14.28
CA ASN A 68 11.09 -2.89 -15.67
C ASN A 68 11.14 -1.44 -16.18
N PRO A 69 12.02 -0.60 -15.64
CA PRO A 69 12.10 0.78 -16.09
C PRO A 69 12.56 0.84 -17.55
N PRO A 70 11.88 1.66 -18.40
CA PRO A 70 12.14 1.67 -19.84
C PRO A 70 13.41 2.43 -20.25
N TYR A 71 14.20 2.91 -19.30
CA TYR A 71 15.45 3.65 -19.55
C TYR A 71 16.66 2.89 -18.99
N GLU A 72 17.78 2.90 -19.75
CA GLU A 72 18.97 2.09 -19.46
C GLU A 72 19.67 2.42 -18.11
N ALA A 73 19.46 3.61 -17.57
CA ALA A 73 20.17 4.08 -16.37
C ALA A 73 19.70 3.45 -15.05
N SER A 74 18.58 2.70 -15.08
CA SER A 74 17.94 2.14 -13.89
C SER A 74 17.76 0.62 -14.01
N LYS A 75 18.73 -0.11 -14.53
CA LYS A 75 18.67 -1.58 -14.49
C LYS A 75 18.86 -2.07 -13.05
N ILE A 76 17.78 -2.04 -12.29
CA ILE A 76 17.63 -2.72 -11.00
C ILE A 76 17.27 -4.21 -11.24
N ALA A 77 17.61 -4.76 -12.41
CA ALA A 77 17.15 -6.09 -12.84
C ALA A 77 17.53 -7.22 -11.86
N ASP A 78 18.53 -7.00 -11.02
CA ASP A 78 19.03 -7.96 -10.02
C ASP A 78 18.84 -7.46 -8.58
N ASP A 79 18.18 -6.30 -8.36
CA ASP A 79 17.89 -5.77 -7.04
C ASP A 79 16.47 -6.10 -6.59
N ASN A 80 16.26 -6.14 -5.28
CA ASN A 80 14.93 -6.23 -4.72
C ASN A 80 14.17 -4.93 -5.02
N VAL A 81 12.86 -5.04 -5.18
CA VAL A 81 11.96 -3.90 -5.31
C VAL A 81 10.88 -4.03 -4.27
N LEU A 82 10.54 -2.92 -3.64
CA LEU A 82 9.40 -2.80 -2.74
C LEU A 82 8.66 -1.49 -3.00
N ILE A 83 7.38 -1.56 -3.28
CA ILE A 83 6.52 -0.38 -3.39
C ILE A 83 5.25 -0.53 -2.56
N ALA A 84 4.69 0.59 -2.12
CA ALA A 84 3.37 0.71 -1.52
C ALA A 84 2.45 1.54 -2.45
N PRO A 85 1.78 0.92 -3.43
CA PRO A 85 1.06 1.64 -4.46
C PRO A 85 -0.06 2.54 -3.93
N ALA A 86 -0.74 2.12 -2.85
CA ALA A 86 -1.80 2.91 -2.21
C ALA A 86 -1.24 4.22 -1.64
N SER A 87 -0.04 4.20 -1.05
CA SER A 87 0.67 5.38 -0.57
C SER A 87 0.97 6.38 -1.70
N VAL A 88 1.55 5.88 -2.80
CA VAL A 88 1.84 6.71 -3.98
C VAL A 88 0.56 7.30 -4.58
N LEU A 89 -0.50 6.49 -4.73
CA LEU A 89 -1.78 6.94 -5.27
C LEU A 89 -2.40 8.04 -4.39
N THR A 90 -2.31 7.89 -3.07
CA THR A 90 -2.82 8.89 -2.12
C THR A 90 -2.09 10.23 -2.25
N ALA A 91 -0.75 10.23 -2.25
CA ALA A 91 0.04 11.45 -2.40
C ALA A 91 -0.23 12.16 -3.73
N LEU A 92 -0.35 11.39 -4.83
CA LEU A 92 -0.69 11.94 -6.14
C LEU A 92 -2.13 12.46 -6.21
N ALA A 93 -3.09 11.78 -5.56
CA ALA A 93 -4.48 12.23 -5.47
C ALA A 93 -4.60 13.55 -4.67
N MET A 94 -3.83 13.71 -3.58
CA MET A 94 -3.72 14.98 -2.86
C MET A 94 -3.23 16.10 -3.77
N THR A 95 -2.18 15.85 -4.56
CA THR A 95 -1.63 16.81 -5.53
C THR A 95 -2.66 17.17 -6.61
N ALA A 96 -3.40 16.18 -7.13
CA ALA A 96 -4.39 16.34 -8.19
C ALA A 96 -5.55 17.27 -7.81
N ASN A 97 -5.86 17.41 -6.52
CA ASN A 97 -6.87 18.38 -6.05
C ASN A 97 -6.51 19.84 -6.35
N GLY A 98 -5.24 20.13 -6.64
CA GLY A 98 -4.79 21.45 -7.03
C GLY A 98 -4.34 21.54 -8.49
N ALA A 99 -4.47 20.46 -9.26
CA ALA A 99 -4.11 20.43 -10.67
C ALA A 99 -5.27 20.90 -11.57
N GLY A 100 -4.92 21.49 -12.72
CA GLY A 100 -5.87 21.97 -13.74
C GLY A 100 -5.46 21.54 -15.15
N GLY A 101 -6.35 21.82 -16.11
CA GLY A 101 -6.06 21.66 -17.54
C GLY A 101 -5.50 20.31 -17.95
N ASP A 102 -4.45 20.35 -18.80
CA ASP A 102 -3.79 19.13 -19.30
C ASP A 102 -3.04 18.37 -18.19
N THR A 103 -2.55 19.08 -17.16
CA THR A 103 -1.89 18.45 -16.00
C THR A 103 -2.87 17.51 -15.27
N LEU A 104 -4.06 17.99 -14.92
CA LEU A 104 -5.09 17.15 -14.29
C LEU A 104 -5.52 16.00 -15.21
N ALA A 105 -5.74 16.26 -16.50
CA ALA A 105 -6.16 15.23 -17.46
C ALA A 105 -5.11 14.11 -17.60
N GLN A 106 -3.82 14.42 -17.55
CA GLN A 106 -2.75 13.41 -17.53
C GLN A 106 -2.76 12.62 -16.22
N MET A 107 -2.94 13.27 -15.07
CA MET A 107 -3.04 12.60 -13.77
C MET A 107 -4.23 11.65 -13.73
N GLU A 108 -5.41 12.08 -14.13
CA GLU A 108 -6.62 11.24 -14.23
C GLU A 108 -6.44 10.06 -15.18
N THR A 109 -5.74 10.25 -16.31
CA THR A 109 -5.39 9.16 -17.23
C THR A 109 -4.49 8.14 -16.55
N VAL A 110 -3.52 8.58 -15.77
CA VAL A 110 -2.62 7.70 -15.00
C VAL A 110 -3.36 7.00 -13.86
N PHE A 111 -4.29 7.65 -13.20
CA PHE A 111 -5.13 7.01 -12.18
C PHE A 111 -6.11 6.00 -12.78
N GLY A 112 -6.54 6.21 -14.04
CA GLY A 112 -7.58 5.42 -14.69
C GLY A 112 -9.01 5.79 -14.24
N ILE A 113 -9.14 6.89 -13.50
CA ILE A 113 -10.40 7.42 -12.98
C ILE A 113 -10.26 8.93 -12.73
N GLY A 114 -11.37 9.67 -12.73
CA GLY A 114 -11.38 11.09 -12.41
C GLY A 114 -10.97 11.38 -10.97
N CYS A 115 -10.47 12.59 -10.73
CA CYS A 115 -9.96 13.02 -9.42
C CYS A 115 -11.05 12.99 -8.34
N GLU A 116 -12.29 13.45 -8.63
CA GLU A 116 -13.37 13.46 -7.64
C GLU A 116 -13.77 12.06 -7.16
N PRO A 117 -14.11 11.08 -8.03
CA PRO A 117 -14.42 9.72 -7.57
C PRO A 117 -13.21 9.01 -6.91
N LEU A 118 -11.98 9.31 -7.33
CA LEU A 118 -10.79 8.80 -6.64
C LEU A 118 -10.69 9.36 -5.22
N ARG A 119 -10.89 10.65 -5.05
CA ARG A 119 -10.89 11.34 -3.76
C ARG A 119 -11.93 10.75 -2.79
N ASP A 120 -13.16 10.51 -3.29
CA ASP A 120 -14.22 9.91 -2.50
C ASP A 120 -13.88 8.47 -2.09
N TYR A 121 -13.29 7.71 -3.01
CA TYR A 121 -12.78 6.36 -2.72
C TYR A 121 -11.67 6.40 -1.64
N MET A 122 -10.68 7.28 -1.77
CA MET A 122 -9.57 7.38 -0.82
C MET A 122 -10.06 7.79 0.57
N LYS A 123 -10.99 8.73 0.67
CA LYS A 123 -11.62 9.08 1.96
C LYS A 123 -12.23 7.86 2.62
N SER A 124 -13.08 7.16 1.89
CA SER A 124 -13.74 5.96 2.41
C SER A 124 -12.74 4.86 2.77
N TYR A 125 -11.66 4.71 1.99
CA TYR A 125 -10.58 3.78 2.28
C TYR A 125 -9.88 4.13 3.60
N LEU A 126 -9.47 5.38 3.78
CA LEU A 126 -8.77 5.86 4.99
C LEU A 126 -9.64 5.73 6.25
N GLU A 127 -10.95 6.07 6.16
CA GLU A 127 -11.90 5.96 7.29
C GLU A 127 -12.14 4.50 7.73
N ASN A 128 -11.83 3.51 6.89
CA ASN A 128 -12.03 2.09 7.16
C ASN A 128 -10.72 1.32 7.42
N LEU A 129 -9.59 2.00 7.57
CA LEU A 129 -8.33 1.35 7.92
C LEU A 129 -8.41 0.75 9.32
N PRO A 130 -8.04 -0.51 9.52
CA PRO A 130 -8.08 -1.13 10.82
C PRO A 130 -6.92 -0.64 11.72
N ASN A 131 -7.23 -0.49 12.99
CA ASN A 131 -6.26 -0.21 14.05
C ASN A 131 -6.50 -1.17 15.23
N GLU A 132 -6.24 -2.45 14.98
CA GLU A 132 -6.41 -3.53 15.95
C GLU A 132 -5.07 -3.90 16.60
N GLU A 133 -5.10 -4.55 17.77
CA GLU A 133 -3.87 -4.97 18.47
C GLU A 133 -3.00 -5.94 17.64
N LYS A 134 -3.63 -6.78 16.81
CA LYS A 134 -2.99 -7.86 16.08
C LYS A 134 -2.73 -7.57 14.60
N TYR A 135 -3.34 -6.53 14.09
CA TYR A 135 -3.11 -6.03 12.73
C TYR A 135 -3.55 -4.58 12.65
N LYS A 136 -2.73 -3.77 12.03
CA LYS A 136 -3.02 -2.37 11.72
C LYS A 136 -2.42 -1.99 10.38
N LEU A 137 -3.10 -1.12 9.69
CA LEU A 137 -2.57 -0.37 8.57
C LEU A 137 -2.75 1.10 8.90
N HIS A 138 -1.66 1.79 9.13
CA HIS A 138 -1.65 3.22 9.41
C HIS A 138 -1.18 3.97 8.17
N MET A 139 -2.00 4.89 7.69
CA MET A 139 -1.66 5.79 6.59
C MET A 139 -1.91 7.22 7.06
N ALA A 140 -0.85 7.99 7.18
CA ALA A 140 -0.91 9.38 7.61
C ALA A 140 -0.52 10.32 6.47
N ASN A 141 -1.19 11.45 6.38
CA ASN A 141 -0.95 12.45 5.34
C ASN A 141 -0.58 13.78 5.96
N SER A 142 0.38 14.49 5.35
CA SER A 142 0.72 15.84 5.76
C SER A 142 1.02 16.75 4.58
N ILE A 143 0.77 18.03 4.78
CA ILE A 143 1.09 19.12 3.86
C ILE A 143 1.96 20.10 4.63
N TRP A 144 3.21 20.22 4.20
CA TRP A 144 4.17 21.18 4.74
C TRP A 144 4.28 22.34 3.78
N ILE A 145 4.02 23.55 4.26
CA ILE A 145 3.95 24.77 3.50
C ILE A 145 5.07 25.70 3.94
N LYS A 146 5.84 26.23 3.01
CA LYS A 146 6.86 27.22 3.30
C LYS A 146 6.23 28.54 3.71
N GLU A 147 6.63 29.08 4.86
CA GLU A 147 6.36 30.48 5.22
C GLU A 147 7.12 31.40 4.27
N ASP A 148 6.43 31.93 3.25
CA ASP A 148 7.00 32.75 2.20
C ASP A 148 5.99 33.84 1.80
N GLU A 149 6.41 35.14 1.87
CA GLU A 149 5.52 36.26 1.54
C GLU A 149 5.12 36.27 0.04
N ASP A 150 5.90 35.60 -0.81
CA ASP A 150 5.67 35.49 -2.25
C ASP A 150 4.81 34.28 -2.63
N PHE A 151 4.50 33.38 -1.70
CA PHE A 151 3.65 32.20 -1.91
C PHE A 151 2.28 32.35 -1.24
N THR A 152 1.23 32.26 -2.05
CA THR A 152 -0.16 32.28 -1.57
C THR A 152 -0.82 30.93 -1.83
N VAL A 153 -1.14 30.18 -0.78
CA VAL A 153 -1.84 28.89 -0.86
C VAL A 153 -3.34 29.11 -1.00
N ASN A 154 -3.99 28.22 -1.76
CA ASN A 154 -5.44 28.23 -1.92
C ASN A 154 -6.09 27.47 -0.72
N GLU A 155 -6.94 28.19 0.03
CA GLU A 155 -7.66 27.63 1.18
C GLU A 155 -8.57 26.45 0.80
N GLU A 156 -9.12 26.43 -0.43
CA GLU A 156 -9.93 25.31 -0.91
C GLU A 156 -9.09 24.03 -1.06
N PHE A 157 -7.86 24.15 -1.58
CA PHE A 157 -6.93 23.02 -1.69
C PHE A 157 -6.62 22.43 -0.31
N ILE A 158 -6.34 23.26 0.68
CA ILE A 158 -6.11 22.84 2.06
C ILE A 158 -7.34 22.10 2.58
N SER A 159 -8.52 22.76 2.52
CA SER A 159 -9.77 22.23 3.04
C SER A 159 -10.15 20.87 2.41
N VAL A 160 -9.93 20.70 1.10
CA VAL A 160 -10.19 19.42 0.43
C VAL A 160 -9.26 18.33 0.97
N ASN A 161 -7.96 18.62 1.12
CA ASN A 161 -7.01 17.61 1.59
C ASN A 161 -7.22 17.26 3.08
N GLU A 162 -7.54 18.21 3.94
CA GLU A 162 -7.94 17.93 5.32
C GLU A 162 -9.19 17.04 5.39
N ASN A 163 -10.23 17.35 4.59
CA ASN A 163 -11.53 16.67 4.68
C ASN A 163 -11.55 15.28 4.04
N PHE A 164 -10.74 15.03 3.01
CA PHE A 164 -10.77 13.78 2.24
C PHE A 164 -9.58 12.87 2.50
N PHE A 165 -8.46 13.41 2.94
CA PHE A 165 -7.23 12.64 3.18
C PHE A 165 -6.75 12.73 4.63
N ASP A 166 -7.50 13.40 5.51
CA ASP A 166 -7.11 13.65 6.91
C ASP A 166 -5.69 14.24 7.01
N ALA A 167 -5.36 15.14 6.07
CA ALA A 167 -4.03 15.69 5.97
C ALA A 167 -3.72 16.68 7.09
N ASN A 168 -2.61 16.48 7.79
CA ASN A 168 -2.09 17.44 8.76
C ASN A 168 -1.37 18.57 8.02
N VAL A 169 -1.86 19.81 8.17
CA VAL A 169 -1.29 20.99 7.50
C VAL A 169 -0.36 21.75 8.44
N VAL A 170 0.86 21.98 8.00
CA VAL A 170 1.95 22.60 8.77
C VAL A 170 2.61 23.69 7.94
N GLU A 171 2.61 24.93 8.43
CA GLU A 171 3.31 26.07 7.84
C GLU A 171 4.60 26.36 8.63
N LYS A 172 5.75 26.43 7.94
CA LYS A 172 7.09 26.55 8.52
C LYS A 172 8.09 27.24 7.63
N GLU A 173 9.11 27.86 8.23
CA GLU A 173 10.34 28.18 7.49
C GLU A 173 11.01 26.86 7.03
N PHE A 174 11.38 26.75 5.73
CA PHE A 174 12.02 25.53 5.20
C PHE A 174 13.52 25.54 5.47
N ASP A 175 13.87 25.32 6.72
CA ASP A 175 15.23 25.27 7.24
C ASP A 175 15.62 23.85 7.69
N LYS A 176 16.83 23.72 8.27
CA LYS A 176 17.32 22.44 8.82
C LYS A 176 16.49 21.91 10.00
N LYS A 177 15.74 22.77 10.68
CA LYS A 177 14.87 22.34 11.78
C LYS A 177 13.62 21.70 11.21
N THR A 178 13.01 22.32 10.21
CA THR A 178 11.86 21.78 9.49
C THR A 178 12.17 20.47 8.79
N LEU A 179 13.40 20.33 8.21
CA LEU A 179 13.85 19.04 7.66
C LEU A 179 13.79 17.93 8.71
N ARG A 180 14.25 18.17 9.94
CA ARG A 180 14.16 17.19 11.03
C ARG A 180 12.70 16.95 11.44
N GLU A 181 11.91 18.00 11.59
CA GLU A 181 10.48 17.88 11.96
C GLU A 181 9.69 17.05 10.94
N ILE A 182 10.03 17.14 9.65
CA ILE A 182 9.44 16.29 8.60
C ILE A 182 9.84 14.83 8.80
N ASN A 183 11.13 14.56 9.00
CA ASN A 183 11.62 13.20 9.20
C ASN A 183 11.08 12.60 10.51
N ASP A 184 11.11 13.35 11.62
CA ASP A 184 10.51 12.94 12.90
C ASP A 184 9.01 12.62 12.73
N TRP A 185 8.26 13.42 11.95
CA TRP A 185 6.85 13.15 11.68
C TRP A 185 6.65 11.84 10.90
N VAL A 186 7.50 11.55 9.92
CA VAL A 186 7.44 10.28 9.16
C VAL A 186 7.82 9.11 10.06
N GLU A 187 8.87 9.21 10.86
CA GLU A 187 9.30 8.19 11.81
C GLU A 187 8.17 7.85 12.79
N ASP A 188 7.55 8.87 13.40
CA ASP A 188 6.43 8.70 14.33
C ASP A 188 5.22 8.02 13.68
N ASN A 189 4.92 8.36 12.41
CA ASN A 189 3.75 7.82 11.68
C ASN A 189 4.04 6.49 10.97
N THR A 190 5.29 6.01 11.02
CA THR A 190 5.68 4.68 10.51
C THR A 190 6.15 3.73 11.62
N ASP A 191 5.87 4.06 12.90
CA ASP A 191 6.33 3.29 14.04
C ASP A 191 7.86 3.03 14.02
N GLY A 192 8.63 4.04 13.58
CA GLY A 192 10.08 3.97 13.43
C GLY A 192 10.57 3.10 12.26
N MET A 193 9.70 2.72 11.32
CA MET A 193 10.12 1.94 10.14
C MET A 193 10.86 2.78 9.12
N ILE A 194 10.54 4.07 9.03
CA ILE A 194 11.19 5.01 8.12
C ILE A 194 11.72 6.16 8.96
N GLU A 195 13.04 6.19 9.20
CA GLU A 195 13.69 7.20 10.03
C GLU A 195 13.92 8.52 9.26
N GLU A 196 14.10 8.46 7.95
CA GLU A 196 14.42 9.63 7.12
C GLU A 196 13.75 9.51 5.74
N VAL A 197 12.91 10.50 5.37
CA VAL A 197 12.31 10.60 4.04
C VAL A 197 12.98 11.70 3.20
N LEU A 198 13.55 12.71 3.83
CA LEU A 198 14.25 13.81 3.19
C LEU A 198 15.65 13.97 3.79
N ASN A 199 16.66 14.10 2.92
CA ASN A 199 18.03 14.41 3.32
C ASN A 199 18.37 15.91 3.17
N GLU A 200 17.58 16.65 2.39
CA GLU A 200 17.71 18.08 2.20
C GLU A 200 16.37 18.72 1.79
N ILE A 201 16.24 20.02 2.04
CA ILE A 201 15.16 20.86 1.49
C ILE A 201 15.79 21.81 0.48
N PRO A 202 15.52 21.67 -0.84
CA PRO A 202 15.96 22.63 -1.86
C PRO A 202 15.40 24.03 -1.59
N GLU A 203 16.16 25.07 -1.96
CA GLU A 203 15.79 26.47 -1.72
C GLU A 203 14.48 26.85 -2.46
N GLU A 204 14.28 26.27 -3.65
CA GLU A 204 13.09 26.45 -4.49
C GLU A 204 11.85 25.69 -4.02
N ALA A 205 11.97 24.81 -3.02
CA ALA A 205 10.83 24.08 -2.51
C ALA A 205 9.88 25.00 -1.74
N VAL A 206 8.60 24.98 -2.09
CA VAL A 206 7.55 25.78 -1.43
C VAL A 206 6.52 24.94 -0.70
N MET A 207 6.42 23.64 -1.02
CA MET A 207 5.47 22.71 -0.41
C MET A 207 5.97 21.25 -0.50
N TYR A 208 5.64 20.46 0.53
CA TYR A 208 5.72 19.01 0.50
C TYR A 208 4.36 18.40 0.83
N LEU A 209 3.95 17.41 0.04
CA LEU A 209 2.85 16.52 0.34
C LEU A 209 3.45 15.15 0.65
N ILE A 210 3.24 14.69 1.86
CA ILE A 210 3.87 13.47 2.36
C ILE A 210 2.78 12.49 2.78
N ASN A 211 2.89 11.25 2.30
CA ASN A 211 2.15 10.12 2.81
C ASN A 211 3.12 9.17 3.51
N ALA A 212 2.81 8.79 4.73
CA ALA A 212 3.53 7.80 5.52
C ALA A 212 2.63 6.57 5.69
N LEU A 213 3.15 5.38 5.42
CA LEU A 213 2.42 4.13 5.52
C LEU A 213 3.19 3.13 6.37
N ALA A 214 2.53 2.63 7.42
CA ALA A 214 3.02 1.58 8.29
C ALA A 214 2.06 0.38 8.29
N PHE A 215 2.61 -0.81 8.19
CA PHE A 215 1.85 -2.05 8.27
C PHE A 215 2.45 -2.99 9.30
N GLU A 216 1.62 -3.41 10.24
CA GLU A 216 1.96 -4.46 11.20
C GLU A 216 0.84 -5.48 11.26
N ALA A 217 1.18 -6.76 11.16
CA ALA A 217 0.21 -7.83 11.31
C ALA A 217 0.86 -9.13 11.77
N GLU A 218 0.27 -9.79 12.77
CA GLU A 218 0.65 -11.14 13.17
C GLU A 218 0.11 -12.15 12.16
N TRP A 219 0.89 -13.22 11.88
CA TRP A 219 0.34 -14.35 11.12
C TRP A 219 -0.87 -14.96 11.83
N GLU A 220 -1.84 -15.48 11.08
CA GLU A 220 -2.94 -16.26 11.64
C GLU A 220 -2.39 -17.44 12.44
N GLU A 221 -1.37 -18.10 11.88
CA GLU A 221 -0.57 -19.13 12.54
C GLU A 221 0.91 -18.73 12.56
N ILE A 222 1.39 -18.36 13.76
CA ILE A 222 2.79 -17.99 14.02
C ILE A 222 3.68 -19.22 13.88
N TYR A 223 4.85 -19.06 13.26
CA TYR A 223 5.79 -20.15 13.09
C TYR A 223 6.44 -20.59 14.41
N LYS A 224 6.48 -21.88 14.66
CA LYS A 224 7.23 -22.48 15.77
C LYS A 224 8.71 -22.55 15.43
N THR A 225 9.58 -22.53 16.44
CA THR A 225 11.04 -22.68 16.25
C THR A 225 11.42 -23.92 15.44
N THR A 226 10.65 -25.01 15.54
CA THR A 226 10.87 -26.25 14.77
C THR A 226 10.56 -26.13 13.29
N GLN A 227 9.84 -25.07 12.89
CA GLN A 227 9.49 -24.77 11.51
C GLN A 227 10.48 -23.82 10.84
N ILE A 228 11.47 -23.33 11.62
CA ILE A 228 12.52 -22.44 11.10
C ILE A 228 13.79 -23.27 10.89
N ARG A 229 14.33 -23.22 9.67
CA ARG A 229 15.52 -23.99 9.28
C ARG A 229 16.32 -23.25 8.24
N GLU A 230 17.63 -23.45 8.28
CA GLU A 230 18.53 -23.01 7.20
C GLU A 230 18.21 -23.73 5.89
N GLY A 231 18.33 -23.00 4.80
CA GLY A 231 18.15 -23.50 3.43
C GLY A 231 18.94 -22.69 2.43
N LYS A 232 18.74 -23.00 1.16
CA LYS A 232 19.44 -22.36 0.04
C LYS A 232 18.47 -21.53 -0.78
N PHE A 233 18.86 -20.31 -1.11
CA PHE A 233 18.20 -19.44 -2.09
C PHE A 233 19.10 -19.31 -3.30
N THR A 234 18.60 -19.63 -4.47
CA THR A 234 19.35 -19.56 -5.73
C THR A 234 19.02 -18.27 -6.46
N LEU A 235 19.98 -17.37 -6.57
CA LEU A 235 19.83 -16.08 -7.28
C LEU A 235 19.68 -16.30 -8.79
N ALA A 236 19.18 -15.29 -9.50
CA ALA A 236 19.02 -15.33 -10.97
C ALA A 236 20.31 -15.64 -11.75
N ASN A 237 21.47 -15.27 -11.21
CA ASN A 237 22.78 -15.56 -11.80
C ASN A 237 23.33 -16.96 -11.44
N GLY A 238 22.56 -17.78 -10.71
CA GLY A 238 22.92 -19.12 -10.27
C GLY A 238 23.80 -19.19 -9.01
N MET A 239 24.16 -18.06 -8.41
CA MET A 239 24.81 -18.05 -7.09
C MET A 239 23.82 -18.53 -6.02
N VAL A 240 24.34 -19.13 -4.97
CA VAL A 240 23.54 -19.70 -3.89
C VAL A 240 23.84 -18.98 -2.59
N GLN A 241 22.77 -18.57 -1.90
CA GLN A 241 22.81 -17.87 -0.63
C GLN A 241 22.23 -18.76 0.47
N ASP A 242 22.86 -18.78 1.65
CA ASP A 242 22.29 -19.44 2.84
C ASP A 242 21.31 -18.49 3.51
N VAL A 243 20.10 -18.97 3.79
CA VAL A 243 19.01 -18.17 4.36
C VAL A 243 18.20 -18.98 5.39
N GLU A 244 17.59 -18.30 6.36
CA GLU A 244 16.61 -18.89 7.25
C GLU A 244 15.23 -18.95 6.57
N TYR A 245 14.65 -20.15 6.49
CA TYR A 245 13.29 -20.38 5.98
C TYR A 245 12.31 -20.68 7.09
N MET A 246 11.10 -20.19 6.92
CA MET A 246 9.91 -20.53 7.69
C MET A 246 9.05 -21.47 6.87
N TYR A 247 8.81 -22.70 7.39
CA TYR A 247 8.04 -23.75 6.74
C TYR A 247 6.65 -23.86 7.33
N SER A 248 5.62 -23.88 6.47
CA SER A 248 4.22 -24.02 6.87
C SER A 248 3.41 -24.88 5.91
N GLU A 249 2.21 -25.23 6.34
CA GLU A 249 1.16 -25.79 5.50
C GLU A 249 0.10 -24.70 5.36
N GLU A 250 -0.15 -24.26 4.12
CA GLU A 250 -1.15 -23.25 3.77
C GLU A 250 -2.34 -23.93 3.05
N ASP A 251 -3.48 -23.23 3.02
CA ASP A 251 -4.73 -23.82 2.50
C ASP A 251 -5.10 -23.31 1.10
N VAL A 252 -4.38 -22.31 0.57
CA VAL A 252 -4.73 -21.66 -0.69
C VAL A 252 -3.57 -21.65 -1.67
N TYR A 253 -3.77 -22.34 -2.79
CA TYR A 253 -2.83 -22.42 -3.90
C TYR A 253 -3.23 -21.48 -5.03
N LEU A 254 -2.22 -20.88 -5.65
CA LEU A 254 -2.34 -20.03 -6.83
C LEU A 254 -1.53 -20.64 -7.99
N GLU A 255 -2.07 -20.57 -9.19
CA GLU A 255 -1.40 -21.04 -10.40
C GLU A 255 -1.86 -20.26 -11.62
N ASP A 256 -0.92 -19.84 -12.45
CA ASP A 256 -1.14 -19.40 -13.81
C ASP A 256 -0.18 -20.13 -14.77
N GLU A 257 -0.13 -19.73 -16.04
CA GLU A 257 0.72 -20.37 -17.05
C GLU A 257 2.23 -20.26 -16.74
N LYS A 258 2.65 -19.24 -15.95
CA LYS A 258 4.06 -18.87 -15.75
C LYS A 258 4.54 -18.96 -14.31
N ALA A 259 3.63 -19.09 -13.34
CA ALA A 259 3.97 -19.10 -11.92
C ALA A 259 3.05 -20.01 -11.12
N THR A 260 3.57 -20.47 -9.98
CA THR A 260 2.80 -21.07 -8.90
C THR A 260 2.91 -20.18 -7.65
N GLY A 261 1.94 -20.28 -6.74
CA GLY A 261 1.93 -19.43 -5.57
C GLY A 261 1.08 -19.96 -4.44
N PHE A 262 1.02 -19.19 -3.37
CA PHE A 262 0.13 -19.46 -2.25
C PHE A 262 -0.26 -18.16 -1.54
N ILE A 263 -1.32 -18.26 -0.73
CA ILE A 263 -1.76 -17.21 0.16
C ILE A 263 -1.53 -17.65 1.60
N LYS A 264 -0.85 -16.81 2.39
CA LYS A 264 -0.71 -16.94 3.83
C LYS A 264 -1.43 -15.81 4.53
N TYR A 265 -2.40 -16.15 5.37
CA TYR A 265 -3.22 -15.17 6.06
C TYR A 265 -2.54 -14.57 7.29
N TYR A 266 -2.76 -13.28 7.49
CA TYR A 266 -2.58 -12.62 8.77
C TYR A 266 -3.81 -12.84 9.67
N LYS A 267 -3.68 -12.44 10.93
CA LYS A 267 -4.72 -12.58 11.94
C LYS A 267 -6.06 -12.01 11.46
N ASP A 268 -7.14 -12.75 11.78
CA ASP A 268 -8.53 -12.44 11.40
C ASP A 268 -8.79 -12.35 9.88
N ARG A 269 -7.80 -12.75 9.06
CA ARG A 269 -7.87 -12.80 7.59
C ARG A 269 -8.28 -11.48 6.92
N LYS A 270 -8.01 -10.33 7.58
CA LYS A 270 -8.22 -9.03 6.95
C LYS A 270 -7.15 -8.77 5.88
N TYR A 271 -5.93 -9.23 6.13
CA TYR A 271 -4.80 -9.12 5.22
C TYR A 271 -4.20 -10.48 4.91
N ALA A 272 -3.51 -10.57 3.79
CA ALA A 272 -2.77 -11.76 3.42
C ALA A 272 -1.46 -11.42 2.70
N PHE A 273 -0.47 -12.27 2.94
CA PHE A 273 0.75 -12.33 2.15
C PHE A 273 0.52 -13.28 0.98
N VAL A 274 0.70 -12.78 -0.22
CA VAL A 274 0.62 -13.53 -1.48
C VAL A 274 2.02 -13.71 -2.01
N ALA A 275 2.42 -14.93 -2.30
CA ALA A 275 3.68 -15.24 -2.96
C ALA A 275 3.43 -15.86 -4.33
N LEU A 276 4.15 -15.40 -5.35
CA LEU A 276 4.12 -15.94 -6.70
C LEU A 276 5.54 -16.29 -7.13
N LEU A 277 5.78 -17.57 -7.36
CA LEU A 277 7.06 -18.13 -7.74
C LEU A 277 7.04 -18.44 -9.23
N PRO A 278 7.69 -17.63 -10.10
CA PRO A 278 7.77 -17.91 -11.53
C PRO A 278 8.40 -19.28 -11.80
N ASN A 279 8.00 -19.92 -12.88
CA ASN A 279 8.59 -21.18 -13.34
C ASN A 279 10.10 -21.02 -13.56
N GLU A 280 10.87 -22.12 -13.50
CA GLU A 280 12.35 -22.08 -13.54
C GLU A 280 12.93 -21.40 -14.80
N ASP A 281 12.19 -21.41 -15.91
CA ASP A 281 12.54 -20.78 -17.19
C ASP A 281 12.02 -19.35 -17.35
N VAL A 282 11.29 -18.82 -16.36
CA VAL A 282 10.69 -17.48 -16.38
C VAL A 282 11.39 -16.57 -15.37
N ARG A 283 11.97 -15.46 -15.82
CA ARG A 283 12.55 -14.46 -14.93
C ARG A 283 11.44 -13.66 -14.24
N VAL A 284 11.68 -13.20 -13.00
CA VAL A 284 10.75 -12.35 -12.25
C VAL A 284 10.37 -11.11 -13.06
N SER A 285 11.34 -10.43 -13.69
CA SER A 285 11.08 -9.26 -14.53
C SER A 285 10.15 -9.56 -15.71
N GLU A 286 10.30 -10.74 -16.35
CA GLU A 286 9.41 -11.18 -17.44
C GLU A 286 8.00 -11.53 -16.92
N TYR A 287 7.91 -12.15 -15.74
CA TYR A 287 6.64 -12.43 -15.11
C TYR A 287 5.89 -11.15 -14.79
N VAL A 288 6.57 -10.19 -14.12
CA VAL A 288 6.00 -8.89 -13.76
C VAL A 288 5.57 -8.09 -14.99
N GLU A 289 6.33 -8.14 -16.10
CA GLU A 289 5.96 -7.47 -17.36
C GLU A 289 4.62 -7.99 -17.91
N GLY A 290 4.32 -9.26 -17.70
CA GLY A 290 3.06 -9.90 -18.12
C GLY A 290 1.85 -9.59 -17.21
N LEU A 291 2.07 -9.03 -16.01
CA LEU A 291 0.98 -8.76 -15.06
C LEU A 291 0.07 -7.62 -15.54
N SER A 292 -1.22 -7.74 -15.25
CA SER A 292 -2.21 -6.68 -15.37
C SER A 292 -3.13 -6.68 -14.15
N GLY A 293 -3.80 -5.57 -13.87
CA GLY A 293 -4.74 -5.52 -12.75
C GLY A 293 -5.87 -6.53 -12.89
N ALA A 294 -6.42 -6.69 -14.11
CA ALA A 294 -7.42 -7.71 -14.40
C ALA A 294 -6.87 -9.14 -14.23
N GLY A 295 -5.66 -9.41 -14.72
CA GLY A 295 -5.00 -10.72 -14.56
C GLY A 295 -4.70 -11.06 -13.11
N LEU A 296 -4.26 -10.09 -12.31
CA LEU A 296 -4.04 -10.29 -10.87
C LEU A 296 -5.36 -10.58 -10.13
N LYS A 297 -6.41 -9.82 -10.44
CA LYS A 297 -7.76 -10.06 -9.88
C LYS A 297 -8.28 -11.46 -10.25
N GLU A 298 -8.06 -11.89 -11.49
CA GLU A 298 -8.45 -13.22 -11.97
C GLU A 298 -7.65 -14.32 -11.28
N LEU A 299 -6.33 -14.17 -11.15
CA LEU A 299 -5.46 -15.11 -10.46
C LEU A 299 -5.88 -15.33 -9.00
N LEU A 300 -6.13 -14.23 -8.26
CA LEU A 300 -6.59 -14.29 -6.88
C LEU A 300 -8.01 -14.89 -6.76
N GLY A 301 -8.88 -14.58 -7.73
CA GLY A 301 -10.26 -15.09 -7.77
C GLY A 301 -10.36 -16.57 -8.15
N ASN A 302 -9.38 -17.11 -8.87
CA ASN A 302 -9.29 -18.52 -9.28
C ASN A 302 -8.42 -19.37 -8.32
N SER A 303 -8.16 -18.87 -7.11
CA SER A 303 -7.42 -19.61 -6.09
C SER A 303 -8.05 -20.97 -5.79
N GLN A 304 -7.22 -21.96 -5.48
CA GLN A 304 -7.63 -23.33 -5.21
C GLN A 304 -7.48 -23.65 -3.70
N GLU A 305 -8.55 -24.12 -3.07
CA GLU A 305 -8.48 -24.62 -1.70
C GLU A 305 -7.83 -26.02 -1.68
N VAL A 306 -6.51 -26.05 -1.53
CA VAL A 306 -5.71 -27.26 -1.52
C VAL A 306 -4.52 -27.08 -0.58
N GLN A 307 -4.11 -28.14 0.12
CA GLN A 307 -2.95 -28.08 1.02
C GLN A 307 -1.67 -27.74 0.24
N VAL A 308 -0.95 -26.72 0.71
CA VAL A 308 0.32 -26.27 0.14
C VAL A 308 1.43 -26.37 1.17
N ASN A 309 2.44 -27.20 0.90
CA ASN A 309 3.69 -27.14 1.65
C ASN A 309 4.48 -25.91 1.20
N ALA A 310 4.46 -24.87 2.00
CA ALA A 310 5.06 -23.57 1.70
C ALA A 310 6.37 -23.35 2.46
N SER A 311 7.28 -22.54 1.89
CA SER A 311 8.39 -21.97 2.64
C SER A 311 8.65 -20.54 2.22
N ILE A 312 8.81 -19.65 3.23
CA ILE A 312 9.12 -18.23 3.05
C ILE A 312 10.48 -17.96 3.68
N PRO A 313 11.46 -17.34 3.00
CA PRO A 313 12.67 -16.86 3.65
C PRO A 313 12.31 -15.73 4.61
N LYS A 314 13.01 -15.58 5.74
CA LYS A 314 12.95 -14.35 6.53
C LYS A 314 13.68 -13.25 5.80
N PHE A 315 13.11 -12.07 5.76
CA PHE A 315 13.72 -10.94 5.08
C PHE A 315 13.35 -9.59 5.70
N ASP A 316 14.22 -8.63 5.43
CA ASP A 316 14.09 -7.23 5.82
C ASP A 316 14.52 -6.39 4.61
N ILE A 317 13.60 -5.58 4.07
CA ILE A 317 13.81 -4.79 2.85
C ILE A 317 13.38 -3.36 3.09
N GLU A 318 14.29 -2.44 2.82
CA GLU A 318 14.05 -1.02 2.68
C GLU A 318 14.31 -0.62 1.22
N ASP A 319 13.46 0.22 0.65
CA ASP A 319 13.60 0.76 -0.70
C ASP A 319 13.37 2.27 -0.71
N ASP A 320 14.17 3.00 -1.50
CA ASP A 320 14.14 4.46 -1.66
C ASP A 320 14.10 4.81 -3.15
N LEU A 321 12.92 5.17 -3.63
CA LEU A 321 12.65 5.35 -5.04
C LEU A 321 12.32 6.81 -5.36
N LEU A 322 12.95 7.35 -6.40
CA LEU A 322 12.53 8.58 -7.05
C LEU A 322 11.61 8.24 -8.23
N LEU A 323 10.32 8.51 -8.09
CA LEU A 323 9.29 8.06 -9.03
C LEU A 323 9.05 8.99 -10.23
N ASN A 324 9.72 10.15 -10.32
CA ASN A 324 9.48 11.14 -11.37
C ASN A 324 9.48 10.53 -12.78
N ASP A 325 10.53 9.79 -13.13
CA ASP A 325 10.66 9.27 -14.48
C ASP A 325 9.71 8.10 -14.75
N ILE A 326 9.40 7.30 -13.73
CA ILE A 326 8.38 6.26 -13.79
C ILE A 326 7.00 6.89 -14.10
N LEU A 327 6.62 7.93 -13.36
CA LEU A 327 5.33 8.62 -13.55
C LEU A 327 5.24 9.32 -14.91
N LYS A 328 6.35 9.90 -15.39
CA LYS A 328 6.43 10.47 -16.77
C LYS A 328 6.18 9.38 -17.83
N VAL A 329 6.80 8.21 -17.67
CA VAL A 329 6.58 7.06 -18.58
C VAL A 329 5.15 6.56 -18.53
N MET A 330 4.52 6.59 -17.36
CA MET A 330 3.10 6.25 -17.21
C MET A 330 2.17 7.28 -17.88
N GLY A 331 2.67 8.48 -18.24
CA GLY A 331 1.92 9.52 -18.95
C GLY A 331 1.74 10.84 -18.19
N MET A 332 2.29 10.97 -16.98
CA MET A 332 2.19 12.16 -16.13
C MET A 332 3.42 13.03 -16.37
N THR A 333 3.43 13.82 -17.44
CA THR A 333 4.61 14.60 -17.87
C THR A 333 4.54 16.05 -17.45
N ASP A 334 3.38 16.69 -17.59
CA ASP A 334 3.27 18.15 -17.47
C ASP A 334 3.40 18.62 -16.03
N VAL A 335 2.97 17.85 -15.05
CA VAL A 335 3.12 18.15 -13.62
C VAL A 335 4.59 18.35 -13.20
N PHE A 336 5.54 17.75 -13.92
CA PHE A 336 6.99 17.84 -13.69
C PHE A 336 7.69 18.90 -14.55
N ASP A 337 6.96 19.60 -15.43
CA ASP A 337 7.50 20.61 -16.33
C ASP A 337 7.16 22.01 -15.80
N GLU A 338 8.17 22.78 -15.39
CA GLU A 338 8.07 24.13 -14.86
C GLU A 338 7.19 25.07 -15.73
N LYS A 339 7.13 24.83 -17.05
CA LYS A 339 6.43 25.70 -18.00
C LYS A 339 5.03 25.21 -18.37
N LYS A 340 4.72 23.97 -18.09
CA LYS A 340 3.47 23.34 -18.50
C LYS A 340 2.56 22.94 -17.33
N ALA A 341 3.16 22.70 -16.15
CA ALA A 341 2.40 22.34 -14.98
C ALA A 341 1.31 23.39 -14.72
N ASP A 342 0.09 22.93 -14.54
CA ASP A 342 -1.02 23.73 -14.02
C ASP A 342 -1.37 23.19 -12.64
N LEU A 343 -0.74 23.78 -11.62
CA LEU A 343 -0.99 23.56 -10.21
C LEU A 343 -1.56 24.83 -9.54
N SER A 344 -2.22 25.67 -10.34
CA SER A 344 -2.81 26.93 -9.89
C SER A 344 -3.88 26.75 -8.81
N GLY A 345 -4.50 25.56 -8.72
CA GLY A 345 -5.41 25.21 -7.66
C GLY A 345 -4.72 24.97 -6.30
N ILE A 346 -3.41 24.65 -6.26
CA ILE A 346 -2.63 24.60 -5.01
C ILE A 346 -2.40 26.01 -4.47
N GLY A 347 -1.99 26.92 -5.35
CA GLY A 347 -1.64 28.28 -4.97
C GLY A 347 -0.90 29.01 -6.08
N THR A 348 -0.35 30.18 -5.76
CA THR A 348 0.44 31.00 -6.70
C THR A 348 1.70 31.50 -6.01
N HIS A 349 2.81 31.54 -6.75
CA HIS A 349 4.08 32.11 -6.32
C HIS A 349 4.46 33.30 -7.21
N ALA A 350 4.98 34.38 -6.62
CA ALA A 350 5.30 35.62 -7.38
C ALA A 350 6.41 35.38 -8.41
N ASP A 351 7.35 34.51 -8.13
CA ASP A 351 8.53 34.27 -8.97
C ASP A 351 8.30 33.29 -10.13
N GLY A 352 7.17 32.56 -10.16
CA GLY A 352 6.95 31.60 -11.22
C GLY A 352 5.83 30.60 -11.01
N ASN A 353 5.83 29.59 -11.86
CA ASN A 353 4.82 28.54 -11.87
C ASN A 353 5.17 27.43 -10.87
N LEU A 354 4.15 26.85 -10.26
CA LEU A 354 4.30 25.68 -9.38
C LEU A 354 4.40 24.40 -10.22
N TYR A 355 5.31 23.52 -9.87
CA TYR A 355 5.45 22.20 -10.45
C TYR A 355 5.96 21.19 -9.43
N VAL A 356 5.77 19.90 -9.68
CA VAL A 356 6.28 18.84 -8.79
C VAL A 356 7.76 18.60 -9.10
N ASN A 357 8.63 18.93 -8.16
CA ASN A 357 10.07 18.73 -8.31
C ASN A 357 10.42 17.25 -8.13
N ARG A 358 10.01 16.62 -7.02
CA ARG A 358 10.34 15.22 -6.68
C ARG A 358 9.13 14.48 -6.11
N VAL A 359 8.98 13.22 -6.51
CA VAL A 359 8.10 12.24 -5.88
C VAL A 359 8.99 11.15 -5.28
N ILE A 360 9.21 11.25 -3.98
CA ILE A 360 10.04 10.33 -3.20
C ILE A 360 9.13 9.26 -2.60
N HIS A 361 9.52 8.00 -2.74
CA HIS A 361 8.78 6.88 -2.18
C HIS A 361 9.74 5.98 -1.40
N LYS A 362 9.62 6.03 -0.09
CA LYS A 362 10.36 5.16 0.83
C LYS A 362 9.44 4.12 1.42
N THR A 363 9.92 2.89 1.47
CA THR A 363 9.18 1.74 2.00
C THR A 363 10.10 0.85 2.81
N HIS A 364 9.54 0.25 3.84
CA HIS A 364 10.22 -0.77 4.64
C HIS A 364 9.26 -1.90 4.97
N ILE A 365 9.73 -3.13 4.85
CA ILE A 365 8.99 -4.33 5.24
C ILE A 365 9.93 -5.36 5.87
N GLN A 366 9.55 -5.86 7.04
CA GLN A 366 10.23 -6.96 7.70
C GLN A 366 9.26 -8.14 7.83
N VAL A 367 9.67 -9.32 7.35
CA VAL A 367 8.88 -10.56 7.41
C VAL A 367 9.63 -11.61 8.21
N ASP A 368 9.05 -12.00 9.33
CA ASP A 368 9.63 -12.97 10.27
C ASP A 368 8.61 -14.04 10.73
N GLU A 369 9.00 -14.83 11.73
CA GLU A 369 8.18 -15.93 12.25
C GLU A 369 6.87 -15.51 12.90
N LYS A 370 6.73 -14.24 13.29
CA LYS A 370 5.54 -13.72 13.97
C LYS A 370 4.55 -13.07 13.01
N GLY A 371 5.06 -12.48 11.94
CA GLY A 371 4.27 -11.72 10.98
C GLY A 371 5.11 -10.75 10.18
N THR A 372 4.49 -9.63 9.83
CA THR A 372 5.16 -8.45 9.30
C THR A 372 5.23 -7.43 10.41
N LYS A 373 6.45 -7.03 10.81
CA LYS A 373 6.80 -6.20 11.98
C LYS A 373 5.92 -6.50 13.22
N ALA A 374 5.93 -7.74 13.71
CA ALA A 374 5.10 -8.14 14.84
C ALA A 374 5.82 -8.02 16.19
N GLY A 375 5.15 -7.37 17.15
CA GLY A 375 5.57 -7.30 18.56
C GLY A 375 5.55 -8.66 19.27
N ALA A 376 5.86 -8.70 20.58
CA ALA A 376 5.98 -9.94 21.36
C ALA A 376 4.60 -10.60 21.57
N ALA A 377 4.41 -11.82 21.06
CA ALA A 377 3.20 -12.62 21.23
C ALA A 377 3.43 -13.87 22.08
N THR A 378 2.39 -14.27 22.84
CA THR A 378 2.35 -15.50 23.63
C THR A 378 1.65 -16.58 22.82
N VAL A 379 2.33 -17.69 22.53
CA VAL A 379 1.80 -18.83 21.76
C VAL A 379 0.91 -19.71 22.63
N VAL A 380 -0.34 -19.92 22.20
CA VAL A 380 -1.24 -20.94 22.77
C VAL A 380 -1.40 -22.06 21.74
N GLU A 381 -0.97 -23.26 22.10
CA GLU A 381 -1.03 -24.43 21.24
C GLU A 381 -2.40 -25.10 21.31
N VAL A 382 -3.10 -25.26 20.18
CA VAL A 382 -4.29 -26.09 20.03
C VAL A 382 -4.02 -27.12 18.93
N ALA A 383 -3.90 -28.40 19.30
CA ALA A 383 -3.74 -29.48 18.34
C ALA A 383 -5.09 -30.05 17.91
N LYS A 384 -5.29 -30.27 16.63
CA LYS A 384 -6.43 -31.01 16.08
C LYS A 384 -5.92 -32.15 15.20
N GLU A 385 -6.18 -33.39 15.62
CA GLU A 385 -6.01 -34.57 14.76
C GLU A 385 -7.29 -34.85 13.99
N SER A 386 -7.19 -35.01 12.68
CA SER A 386 -8.24 -35.53 11.84
C SER A 386 -7.61 -36.42 10.77
N ALA A 387 -7.99 -37.70 10.76
CA ALA A 387 -7.61 -38.66 9.72
C ALA A 387 -8.66 -38.60 8.60
N MET A 388 -8.31 -38.07 7.43
CA MET A 388 -9.07 -38.17 6.20
C MET A 388 -8.17 -38.50 5.02
N GLU A 389 -8.77 -39.00 3.92
CA GLU A 389 -8.12 -39.32 2.66
C GLU A 389 -7.04 -38.29 2.28
N ARG A 390 -5.89 -38.75 1.78
CA ARG A 390 -4.78 -37.87 1.46
C ARG A 390 -5.23 -36.89 0.39
N PRO A 391 -5.46 -35.61 0.71
CA PRO A 391 -5.74 -34.58 -0.28
C PRO A 391 -4.56 -34.41 -1.22
N GLU A 392 -4.79 -33.90 -2.40
CA GLU A 392 -3.72 -33.41 -3.26
C GLU A 392 -2.90 -32.39 -2.48
N VAL A 393 -1.57 -32.56 -2.43
CA VAL A 393 -0.66 -31.65 -1.74
C VAL A 393 0.21 -30.98 -2.76
N LYS A 394 0.13 -29.67 -2.85
CA LYS A 394 1.02 -28.83 -3.67
C LYS A 394 2.27 -28.46 -2.86
N THR A 395 3.32 -28.03 -3.53
CA THR A 395 4.55 -27.55 -2.88
C THR A 395 5.02 -26.28 -3.57
N VAL A 396 5.15 -25.20 -2.82
CA VAL A 396 5.71 -23.94 -3.30
C VAL A 396 6.79 -23.48 -2.32
N ARG A 397 8.04 -23.56 -2.75
CA ARG A 397 9.20 -23.14 -1.97
C ARG A 397 9.80 -21.89 -2.59
N LEU A 398 9.84 -20.79 -1.86
CA LEU A 398 10.42 -19.54 -2.34
C LEU A 398 11.97 -19.60 -2.29
N ASP A 399 12.55 -20.52 -3.04
CA ASP A 399 13.98 -20.85 -3.04
C ASP A 399 14.78 -20.22 -4.19
N ARG A 400 14.12 -19.37 -4.96
CA ARG A 400 14.67 -18.56 -6.06
C ARG A 400 13.86 -17.27 -6.20
N PRO A 401 14.26 -16.32 -7.08
CA PRO A 401 13.53 -15.05 -7.23
C PRO A 401 12.02 -15.21 -7.38
N PHE A 402 11.27 -14.39 -6.63
CA PHE A 402 9.82 -14.45 -6.57
C PHE A 402 9.18 -13.06 -6.45
N VAL A 403 7.88 -12.98 -6.71
CA VAL A 403 7.05 -11.81 -6.45
C VAL A 403 6.28 -12.02 -5.15
N TYR A 404 6.15 -10.98 -4.34
CA TYR A 404 5.28 -11.01 -3.16
C TYR A 404 4.41 -9.77 -3.08
N MET A 405 3.30 -9.89 -2.39
CA MET A 405 2.37 -8.80 -2.13
C MET A 405 1.78 -8.96 -0.73
N ILE A 406 1.41 -7.83 -0.12
CA ILE A 406 0.44 -7.81 0.97
C ILE A 406 -0.84 -7.24 0.40
N ILE A 407 -1.94 -7.97 0.54
CA ILE A 407 -3.24 -7.57 0.01
C ILE A 407 -4.27 -7.41 1.12
N ASP A 408 -5.23 -6.52 0.91
CA ASP A 408 -6.48 -6.49 1.65
C ASP A 408 -7.40 -7.60 1.11
N CYS A 409 -7.82 -8.54 1.97
CA CYS A 409 -8.58 -9.71 1.53
C CYS A 409 -10.04 -9.38 1.12
N GLU A 410 -10.56 -8.23 1.52
CA GLU A 410 -11.92 -7.81 1.15
C GLU A 410 -11.97 -7.27 -0.28
N THR A 411 -10.95 -6.51 -0.66
CA THR A 411 -10.89 -5.83 -1.96
C THR A 411 -9.90 -6.46 -2.94
N ASN A 412 -9.01 -7.32 -2.46
CA ASN A 412 -7.82 -7.85 -3.14
C ASN A 412 -6.82 -6.74 -3.57
N GLN A 413 -6.93 -5.54 -3.00
CA GLN A 413 -6.02 -4.44 -3.32
C GLN A 413 -4.63 -4.69 -2.75
N PRO A 414 -3.57 -4.55 -3.55
CA PRO A 414 -2.21 -4.59 -3.04
C PRO A 414 -1.89 -3.35 -2.18
N ILE A 415 -1.45 -3.59 -0.96
CA ILE A 415 -0.91 -2.57 -0.04
C ILE A 415 0.58 -2.42 -0.31
N PHE A 416 1.28 -3.54 -0.38
CA PHE A 416 2.67 -3.65 -0.79
C PHE A 416 2.81 -4.62 -1.96
N MET A 417 3.74 -4.33 -2.86
CA MET A 417 4.17 -5.21 -3.93
C MET A 417 5.70 -5.20 -4.00
N GLY A 418 6.30 -6.37 -4.12
CA GLY A 418 7.76 -6.46 -4.20
C GLY A 418 8.27 -7.65 -5.00
N THR A 419 9.54 -7.55 -5.36
CA THR A 419 10.31 -8.67 -5.90
C THR A 419 11.44 -9.03 -4.96
N MET A 420 11.69 -10.31 -4.80
CA MET A 420 12.83 -10.84 -4.06
C MET A 420 13.82 -11.43 -5.06
N GLN A 421 14.93 -10.75 -5.30
CA GLN A 421 16.02 -11.22 -6.17
C GLN A 421 17.14 -11.86 -5.34
N HIS A 422 17.37 -11.33 -4.14
CA HIS A 422 18.28 -11.84 -3.13
C HIS A 422 17.71 -11.57 -1.74
N VAL A 423 17.98 -12.43 -0.77
CA VAL A 423 17.44 -12.32 0.57
C VAL A 423 18.34 -11.44 1.44
N GLN A 424 17.79 -10.35 1.95
CA GLN A 424 18.43 -9.55 2.99
C GLN A 424 18.02 -10.12 4.35
N PRO A 425 18.98 -10.53 5.19
CA PRO A 425 18.65 -11.15 6.47
C PRO A 425 18.08 -10.12 7.44
N VAL A 426 17.09 -10.53 8.24
CA VAL A 426 16.60 -9.76 9.38
C VAL A 426 17.75 -9.58 10.39
N LEU A 427 18.21 -8.34 10.56
CA LEU A 427 19.25 -8.03 11.54
C LEU A 427 18.64 -8.12 12.94
N ARG A 428 19.03 -9.15 13.71
CA ARG A 428 18.71 -9.20 15.13
C ARG A 428 19.62 -8.20 15.87
N CYS A 429 19.07 -7.09 16.35
CA CYS A 429 19.75 -6.31 17.40
C CYS A 429 19.87 -7.18 18.65
N GLY A 430 20.96 -7.96 18.73
CA GLY A 430 21.39 -8.63 19.96
C GLY A 430 21.89 -7.58 20.94
N VAL A 431 21.30 -7.51 22.11
CA VAL A 431 21.95 -6.87 23.27
C VAL A 431 23.22 -7.67 23.52
N GLU A 432 24.38 -7.01 23.41
CA GLU A 432 25.76 -7.54 23.53
C GLU A 432 26.37 -8.10 22.21
N ASP A 433 26.75 -7.17 21.31
CA ASP A 433 28.01 -7.31 20.60
C ASP A 433 28.48 -5.92 20.13
N ILE A 434 29.64 -5.53 20.59
CA ILE A 434 30.33 -4.29 20.25
C ILE A 434 30.69 -4.39 18.77
N CYS A 435 29.94 -3.68 17.91
CA CYS A 435 30.23 -3.57 16.49
C CYS A 435 31.56 -2.87 16.28
N GLY A 436 32.63 -3.64 16.12
CA GLY A 436 33.88 -3.20 15.59
C GLY A 436 33.79 -3.02 14.08
N TYR A 437 33.44 -1.83 13.62
CA TYR A 437 33.69 -1.45 12.24
C TYR A 437 35.20 -1.41 11.97
N PRO A 438 35.71 -2.07 10.93
CA PRO A 438 37.10 -1.83 10.52
C PRO A 438 37.18 -0.41 9.96
N THR A 439 37.81 0.47 10.71
CA THR A 439 38.18 1.81 10.22
C THR A 439 39.10 1.64 9.02
N ALA A 440 38.68 2.15 7.87
CA ALA A 440 39.52 2.28 6.70
C ALA A 440 40.73 3.15 7.07
N GLU A 441 41.93 2.56 7.03
CA GLU A 441 43.19 3.29 7.15
C GLU A 441 43.26 4.33 6.01
N LYS A 442 43.25 5.60 6.41
CA LYS A 442 43.66 6.71 5.53
C LYS A 442 45.18 6.60 5.36
N ASN A 443 45.58 6.12 4.21
CA ASN A 443 46.91 6.38 3.71
C ASN A 443 46.94 7.81 3.16
N GLU A 444 47.52 8.73 3.88
CA GLU A 444 48.02 9.99 3.34
C GLU A 444 49.49 9.83 2.86
N PRO A 445 49.91 10.62 1.86
CA PRO A 445 51.13 10.42 1.05
C PRO A 445 52.43 10.69 1.76
#